data_67cbb2eaa7cb95a9678fc9eea4ef236a
#
_entry.id   67cbb2eaa7cb95a9678fc9eea4ef236a
#
_cell.length_a   1.000
_cell.length_b   1.000
_cell.length_c   1.000
_cell.angle_alpha   90.00
_cell.angle_beta   90.00
_cell.angle_gamma   90.00
#
_symmetry.space_group_name_H-M   'P 1'
#
loop_
_entity.id
_entity.type
_entity.pdbx_description
1 polymer ?
#
loop_
_entity_poly.entity_id
_entity_poly.type
_entity_poly.pdbx_seq_one_letter_code
_entity_poly.pdbx_strand_id
1 'polypeptide(L)'
;MTYSLNTLNADRAQAAPGGVARFTQEIGLVVGAAALAFWLLALLSHSLIDPAWSTTGTRAEVGNWGGQLGALLADASYYLLGWSVWWCFFAGLRAWLSALAGRLRGQQAQSVSRDEPGAVRWWQTPWARRLAYVLALLVLLSASAVLEWSRLYRLEPHLPGTAG
;
A
#
# COMPACT_ATOMS: atom_id res chain seq x y z
N MET A 1 -44.13 33.28 -2.87
CA MET A 1 -43.21 32.13 -2.56
C MET A 1 -41.87 32.43 -3.13
N THR A 2 -40.93 32.94 -2.31
CA THR A 2 -39.55 33.29 -2.69
C THR A 2 -38.66 32.11 -2.33
N TYR A 3 -38.29 31.33 -3.32
CA TYR A 3 -37.26 30.30 -3.14
C TYR A 3 -35.91 30.99 -2.95
N SER A 4 -35.27 30.74 -1.81
CA SER A 4 -33.96 31.32 -1.51
C SER A 4 -32.90 30.65 -2.42
N LEU A 5 -32.09 31.46 -3.12
CA LEU A 5 -30.94 30.99 -3.92
C LEU A 5 -29.93 30.19 -3.06
N ASN A 6 -29.99 30.32 -1.74
CA ASN A 6 -29.15 29.59 -0.82
C ASN A 6 -29.47 28.09 -0.75
N THR A 7 -30.73 27.69 -0.98
CA THR A 7 -31.11 26.27 -1.03
C THR A 7 -30.60 25.59 -2.30
N LEU A 8 -30.58 26.28 -3.44
CA LEU A 8 -30.05 25.75 -4.70
C LEU A 8 -28.51 25.58 -4.67
N ASN A 9 -27.80 26.41 -3.91
CA ASN A 9 -26.36 26.27 -3.71
C ASN A 9 -26.00 25.16 -2.70
N ALA A 10 -26.84 24.93 -1.69
CA ALA A 10 -26.67 23.82 -0.74
C ALA A 10 -26.83 22.44 -1.44
N ASP A 11 -27.81 22.32 -2.35
CA ASP A 11 -28.02 21.10 -3.12
C ASP A 11 -26.86 20.82 -4.10
N ARG A 12 -26.21 21.86 -4.65
CA ARG A 12 -24.99 21.70 -5.47
C ARG A 12 -23.76 21.30 -4.67
N ALA A 13 -23.62 21.75 -3.44
CA ALA A 13 -22.50 21.40 -2.56
C ALA A 13 -22.58 19.93 -2.06
N GLN A 14 -23.75 19.34 -2.07
CA GLN A 14 -23.99 17.93 -1.72
C GLN A 14 -24.04 16.99 -2.93
N ALA A 15 -23.67 17.45 -4.12
CA ALA A 15 -23.57 16.56 -5.28
C ALA A 15 -22.60 15.42 -4.96
N ALA A 16 -23.14 14.22 -4.80
CA ALA A 16 -22.35 13.00 -4.65
C ALA A 16 -21.26 12.96 -5.74
N PRO A 17 -20.04 12.50 -5.44
CA PRO A 17 -18.96 12.45 -6.41
C PRO A 17 -19.50 11.82 -7.70
N GLY A 18 -19.32 12.52 -8.83
CA GLY A 18 -19.89 12.11 -10.10
C GLY A 18 -19.52 10.67 -10.45
N GLY A 19 -20.35 9.99 -11.22
CA GLY A 19 -20.20 8.56 -11.52
C GLY A 19 -18.76 8.19 -11.94
N VAL A 20 -18.07 9.08 -12.64
CA VAL A 20 -16.65 8.94 -13.03
C VAL A 20 -15.72 8.81 -11.81
N ALA A 21 -15.89 9.65 -10.78
CA ALA A 21 -15.04 9.58 -9.59
C ALA A 21 -15.26 8.28 -8.79
N ARG A 22 -16.49 7.78 -8.74
CA ARG A 22 -16.80 6.48 -8.12
C ARG A 22 -16.17 5.34 -8.90
N PHE A 23 -16.33 5.34 -10.21
CA PHE A 23 -15.76 4.33 -11.12
C PHE A 23 -14.22 4.28 -11.03
N THR A 24 -13.54 5.44 -11.09
CA THR A 24 -12.07 5.52 -10.95
C THR A 24 -11.58 4.93 -9.63
N GLN A 25 -12.29 5.20 -8.55
CA GLN A 25 -11.94 4.65 -7.25
C GLN A 25 -12.19 3.12 -7.18
N GLU A 26 -13.22 2.58 -7.84
CA GLU A 26 -13.50 1.13 -7.89
C GLU A 26 -12.41 0.40 -8.66
N ILE A 27 -12.04 0.92 -9.81
CA ILE A 27 -10.90 0.40 -10.57
C ILE A 27 -9.63 0.46 -9.71
N GLY A 28 -9.37 1.57 -9.03
CA GLY A 28 -8.19 1.71 -8.15
C GLY A 28 -8.12 0.65 -7.05
N LEU A 29 -9.25 0.28 -6.46
CA LEU A 29 -9.30 -0.80 -5.45
C LEU A 29 -9.04 -2.18 -6.08
N VAL A 30 -9.63 -2.47 -7.23
CA VAL A 30 -9.42 -3.74 -7.93
C VAL A 30 -7.98 -3.89 -8.40
N VAL A 31 -7.43 -2.84 -9.03
CA VAL A 31 -6.03 -2.82 -9.48
C VAL A 31 -5.09 -2.91 -8.29
N GLY A 32 -5.37 -2.23 -7.19
CA GLY A 32 -4.58 -2.33 -5.96
C GLY A 32 -4.59 -3.73 -5.35
N ALA A 33 -5.74 -4.41 -5.33
CA ALA A 33 -5.83 -5.79 -4.90
C ALA A 33 -5.00 -6.73 -5.80
N ALA A 34 -5.15 -6.60 -7.12
CA ALA A 34 -4.41 -7.40 -8.09
C ALA A 34 -2.89 -7.18 -7.96
N ALA A 35 -2.45 -5.93 -7.80
CA ALA A 35 -1.04 -5.60 -7.62
C ALA A 35 -0.46 -6.18 -6.32
N LEU A 36 -1.20 -6.10 -5.20
CA LEU A 36 -0.78 -6.70 -3.93
C LEU A 36 -0.73 -8.23 -4.02
N ALA A 37 -1.72 -8.85 -4.65
CA ALA A 37 -1.74 -10.31 -4.85
C ALA A 37 -0.56 -10.75 -5.74
N PHE A 38 -0.30 -10.05 -6.83
CA PHE A 38 0.83 -10.32 -7.70
C PHE A 38 2.17 -10.16 -6.97
N TRP A 39 2.33 -9.08 -6.20
CA TRP A 39 3.54 -8.85 -5.42
C TRP A 39 3.74 -9.93 -4.35
N LEU A 40 2.66 -10.34 -3.67
CA LEU A 40 2.72 -11.45 -2.71
C LEU A 40 3.18 -12.75 -3.37
N LEU A 41 2.59 -13.12 -4.50
CA LEU A 41 2.97 -14.32 -5.25
C LEU A 41 4.44 -14.27 -5.70
N ALA A 42 4.89 -13.11 -6.17
CA ALA A 42 6.28 -12.88 -6.56
C ALA A 42 7.24 -13.08 -5.39
N LEU A 43 6.94 -12.50 -4.22
CA LEU A 43 7.77 -12.62 -3.02
C LEU A 43 7.81 -14.05 -2.46
N LEU A 44 6.67 -14.75 -2.43
CA LEU A 44 6.58 -16.12 -1.92
C LEU A 44 7.31 -17.14 -2.81
N SER A 45 7.35 -16.90 -4.11
CA SER A 45 7.99 -17.79 -5.09
C SER A 45 9.37 -17.31 -5.54
N HIS A 46 9.97 -16.36 -4.78
CA HIS A 46 11.32 -15.89 -5.08
C HIS A 46 12.36 -17.00 -5.01
N SER A 47 13.26 -17.04 -5.98
CA SER A 47 14.35 -18.00 -6.06
C SER A 47 15.61 -17.34 -6.61
N LEU A 48 16.76 -17.56 -5.95
CA LEU A 48 18.06 -17.04 -6.37
C LEU A 48 18.57 -17.64 -7.69
N ILE A 49 18.00 -18.76 -8.13
CA ILE A 49 18.38 -19.45 -9.38
C ILE A 49 17.59 -18.96 -10.60
N ASP A 50 16.58 -18.12 -10.38
CA ASP A 50 15.83 -17.51 -11.48
C ASP A 50 16.62 -16.33 -12.07
N PRO A 51 16.64 -16.17 -13.40
CA PRO A 51 17.25 -15.00 -14.02
C PRO A 51 16.45 -13.76 -13.67
N ALA A 52 17.09 -12.84 -12.96
CA ALA A 52 16.51 -11.60 -12.50
C ALA A 52 17.52 -10.44 -12.64
N TRP A 53 17.31 -9.33 -11.95
CA TRP A 53 18.18 -8.17 -12.08
C TRP A 53 19.54 -8.35 -11.37
N SER A 54 19.54 -8.87 -10.15
CA SER A 54 20.74 -9.09 -9.35
C SER A 54 21.39 -10.45 -9.57
N THR A 55 20.66 -11.40 -10.18
CA THR A 55 21.07 -12.78 -10.41
C THR A 55 21.10 -13.09 -11.90
N THR A 56 22.19 -13.67 -12.38
CA THR A 56 22.31 -14.14 -13.78
C THR A 56 21.56 -15.43 -14.04
N GLY A 57 21.02 -16.07 -12.98
CA GLY A 57 20.23 -17.30 -13.03
C GLY A 57 20.88 -18.46 -13.78
N THR A 58 20.81 -19.66 -13.24
CA THR A 58 21.28 -20.87 -13.92
C THR A 58 20.15 -21.68 -14.53
N ARG A 59 18.91 -21.28 -14.24
CA ARG A 59 17.72 -21.98 -14.73
C ARG A 59 17.31 -21.44 -16.10
N ALA A 60 17.01 -22.36 -17.03
CA ALA A 60 16.50 -22.01 -18.36
C ALA A 60 15.07 -21.44 -18.33
N GLU A 61 14.27 -21.91 -17.36
CA GLU A 61 12.89 -21.45 -17.15
C GLU A 61 12.74 -20.78 -15.80
N VAL A 62 11.98 -19.67 -15.75
CA VAL A 62 11.70 -18.92 -14.54
C VAL A 62 10.74 -19.70 -13.64
N GLY A 63 11.14 -19.99 -12.40
CA GLY A 63 10.33 -20.71 -11.43
C GLY A 63 9.36 -19.82 -10.66
N ASN A 64 9.49 -18.50 -10.76
CA ASN A 64 8.60 -17.56 -10.07
C ASN A 64 7.17 -17.65 -10.61
N TRP A 65 6.17 -17.68 -9.72
CA TRP A 65 4.75 -17.78 -10.09
C TRP A 65 4.24 -16.55 -10.85
N GLY A 66 4.88 -15.41 -10.69
CA GLY A 66 4.63 -14.21 -11.48
C GLY A 66 5.43 -14.16 -12.80
N GLY A 67 6.10 -15.27 -13.19
CA GLY A 67 6.96 -15.32 -14.36
C GLY A 67 8.17 -14.39 -14.23
N GLN A 68 8.71 -13.94 -15.35
CA GLN A 68 9.89 -13.09 -15.39
C GLN A 68 9.66 -11.73 -14.68
N LEU A 69 8.46 -11.15 -14.82
CA LEU A 69 8.12 -9.91 -14.13
C LEU A 69 8.06 -10.10 -12.60
N GLY A 70 7.51 -11.24 -12.16
CA GLY A 70 7.49 -11.59 -10.74
C GLY A 70 8.90 -11.82 -10.19
N ALA A 71 9.76 -12.51 -10.93
CA ALA A 71 11.15 -12.72 -10.54
C ALA A 71 11.91 -11.40 -10.40
N LEU A 72 11.79 -10.49 -11.38
CA LEU A 72 12.40 -9.16 -11.34
C LEU A 72 11.88 -8.31 -10.16
N LEU A 73 10.57 -8.32 -9.93
CA LEU A 73 9.95 -7.56 -8.85
C LEU A 73 10.38 -8.08 -7.48
N ALA A 74 10.39 -9.40 -7.31
CA ALA A 74 10.81 -10.02 -6.05
C ALA A 74 12.30 -9.79 -5.79
N ASP A 75 13.14 -9.99 -6.79
CA ASP A 75 14.59 -9.77 -6.71
C ASP A 75 14.90 -8.32 -6.34
N ALA A 76 14.35 -7.33 -7.06
CA ALA A 76 14.52 -5.92 -6.74
C ALA A 76 14.01 -5.58 -5.33
N SER A 77 12.88 -6.16 -4.92
CA SER A 77 12.31 -5.95 -3.60
C SER A 77 13.23 -6.47 -2.48
N TYR A 78 13.75 -7.68 -2.61
CA TYR A 78 14.68 -8.27 -1.65
C TYR A 78 16.05 -7.60 -1.71
N TYR A 79 16.53 -7.23 -2.89
CA TYR A 79 17.81 -6.52 -3.06
C TYR A 79 17.81 -5.17 -2.34
N LEU A 80 16.73 -4.39 -2.47
CA LEU A 80 16.63 -3.04 -1.89
C LEU A 80 16.25 -3.05 -0.40
N LEU A 81 15.39 -3.98 0.02
CA LEU A 81 14.73 -3.95 1.33
C LEU A 81 15.10 -5.16 2.21
N GLY A 82 15.74 -6.19 1.64
CA GLY A 82 15.98 -7.43 2.36
C GLY A 82 14.67 -8.03 2.89
N TRP A 83 14.71 -8.62 4.06
CA TRP A 83 13.52 -9.13 4.76
C TRP A 83 12.53 -8.04 5.17
N SER A 84 12.97 -6.77 5.20
CA SER A 84 12.12 -5.62 5.50
C SER A 84 11.02 -5.39 4.46
N VAL A 85 11.11 -6.02 3.29
CA VAL A 85 10.06 -6.00 2.25
C VAL A 85 8.70 -6.41 2.79
N TRP A 86 8.66 -7.32 3.76
CA TRP A 86 7.42 -7.78 4.38
C TRP A 86 6.70 -6.67 5.14
N TRP A 87 7.42 -5.75 5.76
CA TRP A 87 6.82 -4.57 6.39
C TRP A 87 6.19 -3.64 5.36
N CYS A 88 6.86 -3.45 4.21
CA CYS A 88 6.29 -2.68 3.09
C CYS A 88 5.03 -3.34 2.54
N PHE A 89 5.03 -4.67 2.40
CA PHE A 89 3.86 -5.41 1.97
C PHE A 89 2.68 -5.25 2.94
N PHE A 90 2.89 -5.44 4.24
CA PHE A 90 1.83 -5.26 5.25
C PHE A 90 1.36 -3.81 5.35
N ALA A 91 2.26 -2.84 5.16
CA ALA A 91 1.89 -1.43 5.09
C ALA A 91 0.99 -1.14 3.87
N GLY A 92 1.33 -1.66 2.71
CA GLY A 92 0.52 -1.56 1.48
C GLY A 92 -0.84 -2.23 1.65
N LEU A 93 -0.87 -3.44 2.21
CA LEU A 93 -2.10 -4.18 2.50
C LEU A 93 -3.01 -3.39 3.46
N ARG A 94 -2.43 -2.85 4.55
CA ARG A 94 -3.15 -2.00 5.50
C ARG A 94 -3.72 -0.74 4.82
N ALA A 95 -2.93 -0.08 3.98
CA ALA A 95 -3.38 1.10 3.24
C ALA A 95 -4.56 0.76 2.32
N TRP A 96 -4.47 -0.35 1.59
CA TRP A 96 -5.54 -0.84 0.73
C TRP A 96 -6.80 -1.18 1.52
N LEU A 97 -6.68 -1.94 2.62
CA LEU A 97 -7.81 -2.27 3.51
C LEU A 97 -8.46 -1.01 4.10
N SER A 98 -7.68 0.00 4.47
CA SER A 98 -8.21 1.26 4.97
C SER A 98 -8.96 2.05 3.90
N ALA A 99 -8.52 2.01 2.65
CA ALA A 99 -9.21 2.61 1.52
C ALA A 99 -10.54 1.88 1.23
N LEU A 100 -10.53 0.55 1.27
CA LEU A 100 -11.72 -0.29 1.13
C LEU A 100 -12.73 -0.02 2.26
N ALA A 101 -12.29 -0.02 3.53
CA ALA A 101 -13.11 0.27 4.69
C ALA A 101 -13.70 1.69 4.65
N GLY A 102 -12.91 2.68 4.19
CA GLY A 102 -13.38 4.05 3.99
C GLY A 102 -14.54 4.13 3.00
N ARG A 103 -14.51 3.30 1.96
CA ARG A 103 -15.62 3.22 0.99
C ARG A 103 -16.87 2.62 1.57
N LEU A 104 -16.74 1.49 2.26
CA LEU A 104 -17.88 0.81 2.86
C LEU A 104 -18.57 1.71 3.90
N ARG A 105 -17.80 2.48 4.67
CA ARG A 105 -18.33 3.47 5.63
C ARG A 105 -18.93 4.69 4.93
N GLY A 106 -18.35 5.18 3.85
CA GLY A 106 -18.85 6.32 3.08
C GLY A 106 -20.23 6.06 2.48
N GLN A 107 -20.55 4.81 2.15
CA GLN A 107 -21.89 4.42 1.72
C GLN A 107 -22.92 4.45 2.88
N GLN A 108 -22.47 4.21 4.11
CA GLN A 108 -23.34 4.26 5.30
C GLN A 108 -23.41 5.67 5.93
N ALA A 109 -22.38 6.51 5.79
CA ALA A 109 -22.29 7.82 6.45
C ALA A 109 -23.09 8.93 5.75
N GLN A 110 -23.70 8.67 4.60
CA GLN A 110 -24.61 9.62 3.94
C GLN A 110 -25.91 9.85 4.73
N SER A 111 -26.12 9.11 5.82
CA SER A 111 -27.34 9.22 6.64
C SER A 111 -27.17 9.96 7.98
N VAL A 112 -25.98 10.36 8.37
CA VAL A 112 -25.75 11.03 9.68
C VAL A 112 -24.70 12.12 9.55
N SER A 113 -25.14 13.30 9.13
CA SER A 113 -24.37 14.55 9.37
C SER A 113 -24.53 14.94 10.82
N ARG A 114 -23.48 14.89 11.59
CA ARG A 114 -23.40 15.49 12.90
C ARG A 114 -22.19 16.38 12.98
N ASP A 115 -22.40 17.66 12.76
CA ASP A 115 -21.47 18.74 13.03
C ASP A 115 -21.33 18.90 14.56
N GLU A 116 -20.18 18.52 15.08
CA GLU A 116 -19.70 19.02 16.36
C GLU A 116 -18.41 19.80 16.12
N PRO A 117 -18.35 21.10 16.37
CA PRO A 117 -17.13 21.90 16.26
C PRO A 117 -16.26 21.68 17.49
N GLY A 118 -15.61 20.55 17.57
CA GLY A 118 -14.53 20.28 18.53
C GLY A 118 -13.22 20.87 18.02
N ALA A 119 -12.44 21.53 18.90
CA ALA A 119 -11.12 22.06 18.58
C ALA A 119 -10.25 20.97 17.95
N VAL A 120 -9.98 21.08 16.64
CA VAL A 120 -9.19 20.10 15.88
C VAL A 120 -7.75 20.20 16.35
N ARG A 121 -7.33 19.25 17.17
CA ARG A 121 -5.92 19.09 17.55
C ARG A 121 -5.13 18.79 16.29
N TRP A 122 -4.03 19.52 16.01
CA TRP A 122 -3.24 19.43 14.78
C TRP A 122 -2.80 17.99 14.41
N TRP A 123 -2.59 17.11 15.41
CA TRP A 123 -2.26 15.69 15.20
C TRP A 123 -3.44 14.81 14.77
N GLN A 124 -4.67 15.34 14.80
CA GLN A 124 -5.87 14.65 14.30
C GLN A 124 -6.12 14.94 12.83
N THR A 125 -5.35 15.86 12.23
CA THR A 125 -5.45 16.16 10.80
C THR A 125 -5.04 14.96 9.95
N PRO A 126 -5.71 14.70 8.83
CA PRO A 126 -5.44 13.52 8.01
C PRO A 126 -4.00 13.50 7.46
N TRP A 127 -3.39 14.65 7.20
CA TRP A 127 -2.01 14.72 6.75
C TRP A 127 -1.00 14.39 7.86
N ALA A 128 -1.22 14.85 9.09
CA ALA A 128 -0.35 14.56 10.23
C ALA A 128 -0.35 13.06 10.56
N ARG A 129 -1.53 12.42 10.49
CA ARG A 129 -1.64 10.96 10.64
C ARG A 129 -0.92 10.19 9.54
N ARG A 130 -0.98 10.65 8.28
CA ARG A 130 -0.24 10.05 7.16
C ARG A 130 1.26 10.21 7.36
N LEU A 131 1.71 11.42 7.74
CA LEU A 131 3.11 11.69 8.02
C LEU A 131 3.65 10.83 9.17
N ALA A 132 2.93 10.76 10.29
CA ALA A 132 3.29 9.90 11.41
C ALA A 132 3.39 8.42 11.00
N TYR A 133 2.48 7.94 10.16
CA TYR A 133 2.51 6.58 9.64
C TYR A 133 3.76 6.34 8.77
N VAL A 134 4.09 7.26 7.86
CA VAL A 134 5.30 7.15 7.00
C VAL A 134 6.57 7.17 7.85
N LEU A 135 6.66 8.08 8.83
CA LEU A 135 7.81 8.15 9.73
C LEU A 135 7.96 6.87 10.56
N ALA A 136 6.85 6.35 11.12
CA ALA A 136 6.85 5.09 11.85
C ALA A 136 7.30 3.91 10.98
N LEU A 137 6.85 3.88 9.71
CA LEU A 137 7.28 2.86 8.76
C LEU A 137 8.77 2.96 8.45
N LEU A 138 9.30 4.18 8.23
CA LEU A 138 10.73 4.39 8.00
C LEU A 138 11.58 3.95 9.20
N VAL A 139 11.16 4.28 10.42
CA VAL A 139 11.82 3.82 11.65
C VAL A 139 11.78 2.30 11.75
N LEU A 140 10.65 1.68 11.44
CA LEU A 140 10.49 0.22 11.46
C LEU A 140 11.41 -0.46 10.44
N LEU A 141 11.49 0.07 9.21
CA LEU A 141 12.37 -0.43 8.16
C LEU A 141 13.85 -0.30 8.57
N SER A 142 14.25 0.85 9.10
CA SER A 142 15.62 1.06 9.59
C SER A 142 15.98 0.09 10.72
N ALA A 143 15.09 -0.06 11.70
CA ALA A 143 15.30 -1.00 12.81
C ALA A 143 15.35 -2.45 12.33
N SER A 144 14.51 -2.82 11.37
CA SER A 144 14.49 -4.16 10.77
C SER A 144 15.80 -4.45 10.03
N ALA A 145 16.30 -3.50 9.21
CA ALA A 145 17.57 -3.64 8.50
C ALA A 145 18.77 -3.80 9.47
N VAL A 146 18.79 -3.04 10.56
CA VAL A 146 19.83 -3.18 11.60
C VAL A 146 19.76 -4.54 12.30
N LEU A 147 18.56 -5.02 12.62
CA LEU A 147 18.37 -6.34 13.19
C LEU A 147 18.78 -7.46 12.23
N GLU A 148 18.45 -7.33 10.97
CA GLU A 148 18.82 -8.26 9.91
C GLU A 148 20.35 -8.36 9.80
N TRP A 149 21.03 -7.22 9.73
CA TRP A 149 22.48 -7.17 9.73
C TRP A 149 23.12 -7.77 10.97
N SER A 150 22.58 -7.49 12.16
CA SER A 150 23.22 -7.86 13.45
C SER A 150 22.90 -9.30 13.91
N ARG A 151 21.71 -9.83 13.58
CA ARG A 151 21.20 -11.07 14.14
C ARG A 151 20.78 -12.12 13.14
N LEU A 152 20.31 -11.70 11.97
CA LEU A 152 19.69 -12.56 10.97
C LEU A 152 20.57 -12.78 9.74
N TYR A 153 21.85 -12.41 9.79
CA TYR A 153 22.77 -12.61 8.66
C TYR A 153 22.85 -14.07 8.17
N ARG A 154 22.45 -15.03 9.01
CA ARG A 154 22.33 -16.44 8.61
C ARG A 154 21.28 -16.69 7.53
N LEU A 155 20.35 -15.76 7.33
CA LEU A 155 19.33 -15.81 6.28
C LEU A 155 19.80 -15.17 4.97
N GLU A 156 20.98 -14.53 4.99
CA GLU A 156 21.61 -13.88 3.86
C GLU A 156 21.72 -14.77 2.60
N PRO A 157 22.00 -16.09 2.71
CA PRO A 157 22.04 -16.96 1.54
C PRO A 157 20.72 -17.05 0.76
N HIS A 158 19.61 -16.61 1.35
CA HIS A 158 18.28 -16.61 0.72
C HIS A 158 17.92 -15.25 0.10
N LEU A 159 18.81 -14.25 0.23
CA LEU A 159 18.60 -12.89 -0.27
C LEU A 159 19.50 -12.62 -1.47
N PRO A 160 19.02 -11.92 -2.49
CA PRO A 160 19.83 -11.47 -3.60
C PRO A 160 20.67 -10.24 -3.17
N GLY A 161 21.87 -10.46 -2.64
CA GLY A 161 22.74 -9.40 -2.19
C GLY A 161 22.67 -9.08 -0.69
N THR A 162 23.47 -8.11 -0.25
CA THR A 162 23.48 -7.63 1.13
C THR A 162 22.25 -6.75 1.37
N ALA A 163 21.49 -7.09 2.38
CA ALA A 163 20.34 -6.30 2.76
C ALA A 163 20.72 -4.87 3.14
N GLY A 164 20.07 -3.91 2.52
CA GLY A 164 20.31 -2.49 2.48
C GLY A 164 20.69 -1.71 3.72
#